data_dafb878a98d64bfca61883e7a66abaa9
#
_entry.id   dafb878a98d64bfca61883e7a66abaa9
#
_cell.length_a   1.000
_cell.length_b   1.000
_cell.length_c   1.000
_cell.angle_alpha   90.00
_cell.angle_beta   90.00
_cell.angle_gamma   90.00
#
_symmetry.space_group_name_H-M   'P 1'
#
loop_
_entity.id
_entity.type
_entity.pdbx_description
1 polymer ?
#
loop_
_entity_poly.entity_id
_entity_poly.type
_entity_poly.pdbx_seq_one_letter_code
_entity_poly.pdbx_strand_id
1 'polypeptide(L)'
;CHIMVFEGVPGGPMDCWKGISSPQEHLATSRRLLETFAPWEAERARHAELTDANGVLAGSFAPTIRKPVLRLPSGKLVLGLGDAVAVNDPITGQGSNNATKAFKVYLDAILARGDQPYSEAWMNQTFDTFWRYAQDVVAWTNSMLTPPPPHILNLLGAAGQCPPIAKAIVNGFDNPPDFFPWWAEPQACERFVEDKMAEPAL
;
A
#
# COMPACT_ATOMS: atom_id res chain seq x y z
N CYS A 1 -12.67 -6.66 17.35
CA CYS A 1 -11.32 -7.14 17.00
C CYS A 1 -10.45 -5.94 16.62
N HIS A 2 -9.23 -5.89 17.17
CA HIS A 2 -8.21 -4.92 16.79
C HIS A 2 -7.16 -5.63 15.93
N ILE A 3 -6.82 -5.05 14.79
CA ILE A 3 -5.66 -5.43 14.00
C ILE A 3 -4.65 -4.30 14.16
N MET A 4 -3.49 -4.61 14.74
CA MET A 4 -2.41 -3.66 14.93
C MET A 4 -1.28 -4.01 13.98
N VAL A 5 -0.93 -3.08 13.08
CA VAL A 5 0.19 -3.23 12.15
C VAL A 5 1.21 -2.15 12.49
N PHE A 6 2.42 -2.58 12.77
CA PHE A 6 3.54 -1.68 13.04
C PHE A 6 4.60 -1.91 11.98
N GLU A 7 5.10 -0.84 11.45
CA GLU A 7 6.16 -0.84 10.48
C GLU A 7 7.30 0.01 10.98
N GLY A 8 8.51 -0.49 10.89
CA GLY A 8 9.71 0.19 11.36
C GLY A 8 10.85 0.07 10.37
N VAL A 9 11.53 1.17 10.14
CA VAL A 9 12.79 1.17 9.39
C VAL A 9 13.85 0.51 10.26
N PRO A 10 14.67 -0.42 9.72
CA PRO A 10 15.77 -1.05 10.47
C PRO A 10 16.67 -0.01 11.14
N GLY A 11 16.89 -0.18 12.45
CA GLY A 11 17.64 0.77 13.29
C GLY A 11 16.86 2.02 13.72
N GLY A 12 15.61 2.15 13.32
CA GLY A 12 14.72 3.25 13.75
C GLY A 12 14.06 3.01 15.11
N PRO A 13 13.31 4.00 15.62
CA PRO A 13 12.70 3.93 16.96
C PRO A 13 11.63 2.86 17.11
N MET A 14 11.07 2.36 16.01
CA MET A 14 10.09 1.27 15.99
C MET A 14 10.73 -0.11 15.70
N ASP A 15 12.04 -0.17 15.46
CA ASP A 15 12.79 -1.43 15.26
C ASP A 15 13.08 -2.09 16.62
N CYS A 16 12.05 -2.58 17.26
CA CYS A 16 12.14 -3.22 18.58
C CYS A 16 11.71 -4.70 18.58
N TRP A 17 11.68 -5.31 17.39
CA TRP A 17 11.16 -6.68 17.19
C TRP A 17 12.25 -7.74 17.30
N LYS A 18 13.51 -7.36 17.29
CA LYS A 18 14.64 -8.29 17.37
C LYS A 18 14.66 -9.01 18.70
N GLY A 19 14.72 -10.34 18.65
CA GLY A 19 14.80 -11.21 19.82
C GLY A 19 13.44 -11.55 20.43
N ILE A 20 12.34 -11.10 19.90
CA ILE A 20 10.99 -11.52 20.30
C ILE A 20 10.81 -12.98 19.89
N SER A 21 10.46 -13.82 20.85
CA SER A 21 10.39 -15.27 20.70
C SER A 21 9.00 -15.86 20.94
N SER A 22 8.07 -15.07 21.47
CA SER A 22 6.71 -15.54 21.77
C SER A 22 5.63 -14.54 21.34
N PRO A 23 4.40 -15.02 21.06
CA PRO A 23 3.26 -14.16 20.78
C PRO A 23 2.97 -13.16 21.92
N GLN A 24 3.19 -13.53 23.16
CA GLN A 24 2.99 -12.67 24.32
C GLN A 24 3.99 -11.52 24.38
N GLU A 25 5.28 -11.79 24.09
CA GLU A 25 6.30 -10.75 23.97
C GLU A 25 6.00 -9.80 22.79
N HIS A 26 5.48 -10.34 21.69
CA HIS A 26 5.03 -9.55 20.55
C HIS A 26 3.89 -8.59 20.95
N LEU A 27 2.86 -9.09 21.63
CA LEU A 27 1.76 -8.27 22.15
C LEU A 27 2.24 -7.20 23.13
N ALA A 28 3.15 -7.56 24.04
CA ALA A 28 3.73 -6.62 25.01
C ALA A 28 4.51 -5.50 24.30
N THR A 29 5.26 -5.84 23.25
CA THR A 29 5.97 -4.86 22.42
C THR A 29 5.00 -3.96 21.65
N SER A 30 3.93 -4.52 21.07
CA SER A 30 2.88 -3.76 20.42
C SER A 30 2.23 -2.73 21.33
N ARG A 31 1.92 -3.11 22.58
CA ARG A 31 1.37 -2.19 23.59
C ARG A 31 2.33 -1.05 23.91
N ARG A 32 3.61 -1.37 24.13
CA ARG A 32 4.65 -0.37 24.40
C ARG A 32 4.81 0.62 23.23
N LEU A 33 4.69 0.18 21.98
CA LEU A 33 4.70 1.06 20.82
C LEU A 33 3.47 1.98 20.80
N LEU A 34 2.29 1.46 21.09
CA LEU A 34 1.09 2.29 21.22
C LEU A 34 1.24 3.33 22.36
N GLU A 35 1.73 2.93 23.53
CA GLU A 35 1.97 3.84 24.65
C GLU A 35 2.93 4.98 24.26
N THR A 36 3.93 4.67 23.45
CA THR A 36 4.96 5.63 23.04
C THR A 36 4.48 6.58 21.94
N PHE A 37 3.80 6.08 20.92
CA PHE A 37 3.52 6.81 19.69
C PHE A 37 2.04 7.17 19.49
N ALA A 38 1.13 6.45 20.14
CA ALA A 38 -0.31 6.63 20.00
C ALA A 38 -1.05 6.37 21.33
N PRO A 39 -0.78 7.15 22.39
CA PRO A 39 -1.31 6.87 23.74
C PRO A 39 -2.84 6.79 23.81
N TRP A 40 -3.56 7.51 22.93
CA TRP A 40 -5.02 7.42 22.80
C TRP A 40 -5.48 6.04 22.29
N GLU A 41 -4.71 5.37 21.45
CA GLU A 41 -4.98 4.00 21.01
C GLU A 41 -4.52 2.98 22.07
N ALA A 42 -3.45 3.26 22.82
CA ALA A 42 -3.02 2.44 23.93
C ALA A 42 -4.15 2.27 24.97
N GLU A 43 -4.84 3.39 25.31
CA GLU A 43 -5.99 3.35 26.24
C GLU A 43 -7.15 2.49 25.68
N ARG A 44 -7.44 2.60 24.40
CA ARG A 44 -8.47 1.79 23.74
C ARG A 44 -8.11 0.30 23.67
N ALA A 45 -6.83 0.00 23.50
CA ALA A 45 -6.29 -1.36 23.35
C ALA A 45 -5.80 -1.97 24.68
N ARG A 46 -5.99 -1.30 25.85
CA ARG A 46 -5.43 -1.73 27.14
C ARG A 46 -5.81 -3.15 27.56
N HIS A 47 -6.97 -3.62 27.14
CA HIS A 47 -7.49 -4.97 27.43
C HIS A 47 -7.42 -5.92 26.24
N ALA A 48 -6.71 -5.53 25.16
CA ALA A 48 -6.56 -6.40 24.02
C ALA A 48 -5.77 -7.67 24.37
N GLU A 49 -6.30 -8.81 23.98
CA GLU A 49 -5.67 -10.12 24.11
C GLU A 49 -5.46 -10.72 22.73
N LEU A 50 -4.54 -11.66 22.62
CA LEU A 50 -4.36 -12.40 21.37
C LEU A 50 -5.62 -13.24 21.10
N THR A 51 -6.06 -13.26 19.85
CA THR A 51 -7.20 -14.08 19.42
C THR A 51 -6.91 -15.57 19.52
N ASP A 52 -5.67 -15.97 19.25
CA ASP A 52 -5.16 -17.35 19.30
C ASP A 52 -3.63 -17.36 19.24
N ALA A 53 -3.04 -18.55 19.19
CA ALA A 53 -1.59 -18.73 19.14
C ALA A 53 -0.95 -18.21 17.83
N ASN A 54 -1.73 -18.00 16.78
CA ASN A 54 -1.30 -17.46 15.47
C ASN A 54 -1.69 -15.99 15.28
N GLY A 55 -2.17 -15.33 16.34
CA GLY A 55 -2.62 -13.93 16.31
C GLY A 55 -1.51 -12.90 16.12
N VAL A 56 -0.28 -13.33 15.83
CA VAL A 56 0.87 -12.47 15.55
C VAL A 56 1.57 -12.89 14.26
N LEU A 57 2.04 -11.90 13.52
CA LEU A 57 2.87 -12.08 12.33
C LEU A 57 3.99 -11.04 12.37
N ALA A 58 5.22 -11.48 12.13
CA ALA A 58 6.36 -10.60 11.99
C ALA A 58 7.21 -11.03 10.80
N GLY A 59 7.75 -10.07 10.06
CA GLY A 59 8.58 -10.33 8.90
C GLY A 59 9.33 -9.07 8.47
N SER A 60 10.29 -9.25 7.58
CA SER A 60 11.01 -8.15 6.94
C SER A 60 11.12 -8.47 5.46
N PHE A 61 10.79 -7.51 4.63
CA PHE A 61 10.89 -7.62 3.17
C PHE A 61 11.13 -6.23 2.57
N ALA A 62 11.62 -6.21 1.35
CA ALA A 62 11.73 -4.97 0.59
C ALA A 62 10.62 -4.95 -0.50
N PRO A 63 9.87 -3.87 -0.64
CA PRO A 63 8.97 -3.67 -1.78
C PRO A 63 9.74 -3.91 -3.08
N THR A 64 9.18 -4.76 -3.95
CA THR A 64 9.96 -5.24 -5.11
C THR A 64 9.05 -5.43 -6.32
N ILE A 65 9.47 -4.87 -7.45
CA ILE A 65 8.84 -5.13 -8.75
C ILE A 65 9.75 -6.06 -9.55
N ARG A 66 9.21 -7.13 -10.05
CA ARG A 66 9.91 -8.15 -10.83
C ARG A 66 9.43 -8.16 -12.28
N LYS A 67 10.24 -8.74 -13.16
CA LYS A 67 9.81 -9.02 -14.53
C LYS A 67 8.62 -9.97 -14.50
N PRO A 68 7.55 -9.70 -15.25
CA PRO A 68 6.32 -10.50 -15.17
C PRO A 68 6.44 -11.88 -15.80
N VAL A 69 7.37 -12.07 -16.74
CA VAL A 69 7.53 -13.34 -17.48
C VAL A 69 8.82 -14.02 -17.08
N LEU A 70 8.69 -15.27 -16.65
CA LEU A 70 9.81 -16.17 -16.36
C LEU A 70 9.88 -17.27 -17.42
N ARG A 71 11.07 -17.48 -17.99
CA ARG A 71 11.34 -18.63 -18.85
C ARG A 71 11.96 -19.76 -18.01
N LEU A 72 11.28 -20.90 -17.97
CA LEU A 72 11.76 -22.09 -17.26
C LEU A 72 12.90 -22.77 -18.04
N PRO A 73 13.70 -23.64 -17.39
CA PRO A 73 14.72 -24.47 -18.07
C PRO A 73 14.14 -25.34 -19.20
N SER A 74 12.86 -25.73 -19.10
CA SER A 74 12.14 -26.46 -20.15
C SER A 74 11.79 -25.63 -21.39
N GLY A 75 12.11 -24.32 -21.40
CA GLY A 75 11.72 -23.38 -22.43
C GLY A 75 10.29 -22.83 -22.31
N LYS A 76 9.47 -23.36 -21.39
CA LYS A 76 8.11 -22.89 -21.15
C LYS A 76 8.13 -21.52 -20.44
N LEU A 77 7.09 -20.72 -20.71
CA LEU A 77 6.90 -19.41 -20.09
C LEU A 77 5.91 -19.49 -18.93
N VAL A 78 6.14 -18.69 -17.92
CA VAL A 78 5.24 -18.48 -16.78
C VAL A 78 4.99 -16.98 -16.64
N LEU A 79 3.73 -16.59 -16.55
CA LEU A 79 3.31 -15.22 -16.27
C LEU A 79 3.04 -15.10 -14.77
N GLY A 80 3.75 -14.18 -14.10
CA GLY A 80 3.59 -13.90 -12.67
C GLY A 80 2.37 -13.03 -12.38
N LEU A 81 1.77 -13.20 -11.21
CA LEU A 81 0.59 -12.47 -10.72
C LEU A 81 0.78 -12.08 -9.25
N GLY A 82 0.20 -10.95 -8.83
CA GLY A 82 0.22 -10.49 -7.44
C GLY A 82 1.65 -10.31 -6.91
N ASP A 83 1.93 -10.77 -5.72
CA ASP A 83 3.24 -10.63 -5.05
C ASP A 83 4.38 -11.36 -5.76
N ALA A 84 4.08 -12.27 -6.70
CA ALA A 84 5.12 -12.86 -7.54
C ALA A 84 5.82 -11.80 -8.41
N VAL A 85 5.14 -10.71 -8.76
CA VAL A 85 5.67 -9.64 -9.62
C VAL A 85 5.65 -8.26 -8.97
N ALA A 86 4.69 -7.96 -8.09
CA ALA A 86 4.54 -6.64 -7.46
C ALA A 86 4.27 -6.80 -5.96
N VAL A 87 5.34 -6.83 -5.18
CA VAL A 87 5.26 -6.81 -3.71
C VAL A 87 5.21 -5.37 -3.26
N ASN A 88 4.05 -4.93 -2.78
CA ASN A 88 3.89 -3.62 -2.18
C ASN A 88 4.22 -3.66 -0.69
N ASP A 89 4.64 -2.52 -0.17
CA ASP A 89 4.65 -2.28 1.25
C ASP A 89 3.22 -2.31 1.83
N PRO A 90 2.98 -2.88 3.02
CA PRO A 90 1.65 -2.99 3.61
C PRO A 90 1.10 -1.67 4.16
N ILE A 91 1.90 -0.60 4.26
CA ILE A 91 1.52 0.67 4.92
C ILE A 91 0.21 1.26 4.38
N THR A 92 -0.06 1.11 3.08
CA THR A 92 -1.30 1.60 2.46
C THR A 92 -2.39 0.53 2.31
N GLY A 93 -2.12 -0.72 2.68
CA GLY A 93 -3.07 -1.83 2.57
C GLY A 93 -3.43 -2.22 1.12
N GLN A 94 -2.68 -1.81 0.10
CA GLN A 94 -3.04 -1.97 -1.31
C GLN A 94 -2.67 -3.33 -1.93
N GLY A 95 -1.96 -4.21 -1.22
CA GLY A 95 -1.48 -5.48 -1.78
C GLY A 95 -2.59 -6.36 -2.35
N SER A 96 -3.64 -6.61 -1.58
CA SER A 96 -4.79 -7.42 -2.03
C SER A 96 -5.62 -6.73 -3.12
N ASN A 97 -5.76 -5.41 -3.07
CA ASN A 97 -6.42 -4.62 -4.12
C ASN A 97 -5.66 -4.75 -5.44
N ASN A 98 -4.33 -4.59 -5.41
CA ASN A 98 -3.47 -4.77 -6.59
C ASN A 98 -3.57 -6.18 -7.14
N ALA A 99 -3.54 -7.21 -6.30
CA ALA A 99 -3.69 -8.60 -6.73
C ALA A 99 -5.05 -8.84 -7.41
N THR A 100 -6.12 -8.29 -6.86
CA THR A 100 -7.49 -8.40 -7.42
C THR A 100 -7.60 -7.68 -8.77
N LYS A 101 -7.06 -6.48 -8.89
CA LYS A 101 -7.04 -5.72 -10.15
C LYS A 101 -6.18 -6.42 -11.22
N ALA A 102 -5.02 -6.95 -10.83
CA ALA A 102 -4.18 -7.76 -11.73
C ALA A 102 -4.93 -9.01 -12.21
N PHE A 103 -5.60 -9.74 -11.30
CA PHE A 103 -6.42 -10.89 -11.64
C PHE A 103 -7.50 -10.54 -12.65
N LYS A 104 -8.23 -9.45 -12.45
CA LYS A 104 -9.27 -8.99 -13.38
C LYS A 104 -8.71 -8.71 -14.78
N VAL A 105 -7.60 -7.97 -14.87
CA VAL A 105 -6.95 -7.67 -16.16
C VAL A 105 -6.48 -8.95 -16.86
N TYR A 106 -5.88 -9.87 -16.10
CA TYR A 106 -5.38 -11.12 -16.66
C TYR A 106 -6.50 -12.03 -17.10
N LEU A 107 -7.56 -12.15 -16.31
CA LEU A 107 -8.74 -12.93 -16.68
C LEU A 107 -9.37 -12.43 -17.97
N ASP A 108 -9.58 -11.12 -18.09
CA ASP A 108 -10.15 -10.51 -19.28
C ASP A 108 -9.26 -10.76 -20.52
N ALA A 109 -7.94 -10.61 -20.36
CA ALA A 109 -6.99 -10.87 -21.43
C ALA A 109 -6.95 -12.34 -21.86
N ILE A 110 -7.07 -13.28 -20.92
CA ILE A 110 -7.13 -14.72 -21.17
C ILE A 110 -8.42 -15.06 -21.92
N LEU A 111 -9.57 -14.56 -21.45
CA LEU A 111 -10.86 -14.81 -22.10
C LEU A 111 -10.91 -14.24 -23.52
N ALA A 112 -10.37 -13.04 -23.72
CA ALA A 112 -10.29 -12.40 -25.03
C ALA A 112 -9.31 -13.12 -25.97
N ARG A 113 -8.29 -13.82 -25.43
CA ARG A 113 -7.30 -14.57 -26.21
C ARG A 113 -7.88 -15.81 -26.88
N GLY A 114 -8.81 -16.49 -26.21
CA GLY A 114 -9.36 -17.77 -26.67
C GLY A 114 -8.27 -18.83 -26.83
N ASP A 115 -8.32 -19.60 -27.91
CA ASP A 115 -7.41 -20.71 -28.19
C ASP A 115 -6.04 -20.30 -28.77
N GLN A 116 -5.75 -19.00 -28.84
CA GLN A 116 -4.48 -18.52 -29.39
C GLN A 116 -3.31 -18.74 -28.42
N PRO A 117 -2.07 -19.00 -28.91
CA PRO A 117 -0.92 -19.26 -28.07
C PRO A 117 -0.58 -18.05 -27.16
N TYR A 118 -0.20 -18.35 -25.92
CA TYR A 118 0.29 -17.37 -24.95
C TYR A 118 1.77 -17.06 -25.20
N SER A 119 2.03 -16.09 -26.08
CA SER A 119 3.39 -15.65 -26.38
C SER A 119 3.95 -14.76 -25.27
N GLU A 120 5.29 -14.66 -25.18
CA GLU A 120 5.98 -13.76 -24.25
C GLU A 120 5.54 -12.30 -24.45
N ALA A 121 5.39 -11.88 -25.70
CA ALA A 121 4.92 -10.52 -26.01
C ALA A 121 3.51 -10.26 -25.47
N TRP A 122 2.59 -11.21 -25.63
CA TRP A 122 1.24 -11.10 -25.07
C TRP A 122 1.26 -11.07 -23.54
N MET A 123 2.08 -11.90 -22.89
CA MET A 123 2.21 -11.90 -21.43
C MET A 123 2.71 -10.55 -20.91
N ASN A 124 3.74 -9.98 -21.54
CA ASN A 124 4.24 -8.66 -21.17
C ASN A 124 3.17 -7.57 -21.40
N GLN A 125 2.48 -7.57 -22.52
CA GLN A 125 1.41 -6.62 -22.80
C GLN A 125 0.25 -6.70 -21.79
N THR A 126 -0.09 -7.90 -21.34
CA THR A 126 -1.10 -8.12 -20.30
C THR A 126 -0.65 -7.51 -18.97
N PHE A 127 0.60 -7.75 -18.59
CA PHE A 127 1.18 -7.11 -17.40
C PHE A 127 1.23 -5.59 -17.54
N ASP A 128 1.66 -5.04 -18.68
CA ASP A 128 1.75 -3.59 -18.92
C ASP A 128 0.37 -2.91 -18.79
N THR A 129 -0.69 -3.63 -19.13
CA THR A 129 -2.07 -3.14 -18.94
C THR A 129 -2.42 -2.98 -17.46
N PHE A 130 -2.03 -3.93 -16.62
CA PHE A 130 -2.15 -3.81 -15.17
C PHE A 130 -1.20 -2.75 -14.61
N TRP A 131 0.05 -2.71 -15.09
CA TRP A 131 1.10 -1.84 -14.58
C TRP A 131 0.76 -0.35 -14.73
N ARG A 132 0.04 0.04 -15.77
CA ARG A 132 -0.44 1.43 -15.91
C ARG A 132 -1.25 1.93 -14.72
N TYR A 133 -1.95 1.06 -14.03
CA TYR A 133 -2.62 1.35 -12.76
C TYR A 133 -1.67 1.19 -11.57
N ALA A 134 -0.98 0.07 -11.52
CA ALA A 134 -0.23 -0.35 -10.35
C ALA A 134 1.00 0.54 -10.07
N GLN A 135 1.59 1.17 -11.08
CA GLN A 135 2.73 2.07 -10.90
C GLN A 135 2.39 3.27 -9.99
N ASP A 136 1.18 3.81 -10.11
CA ASP A 136 0.72 4.93 -9.27
C ASP A 136 0.48 4.46 -7.83
N VAL A 137 -0.10 3.26 -7.65
CA VAL A 137 -0.24 2.63 -6.34
C VAL A 137 1.12 2.44 -5.67
N VAL A 138 2.10 1.93 -6.41
CA VAL A 138 3.48 1.73 -5.91
C VAL A 138 4.14 3.06 -5.58
N ALA A 139 4.02 4.06 -6.45
CA ALA A 139 4.60 5.39 -6.23
C ALA A 139 4.01 6.05 -4.98
N TRP A 140 2.69 6.00 -4.82
CA TRP A 140 2.01 6.52 -3.65
C TRP A 140 2.40 5.77 -2.38
N THR A 141 2.36 4.43 -2.38
CA THR A 141 2.76 3.60 -1.25
C THR A 141 4.19 3.90 -0.81
N ASN A 142 5.13 3.97 -1.75
CA ASN A 142 6.53 4.26 -1.44
C ASN A 142 6.74 5.67 -0.87
N SER A 143 5.92 6.64 -1.26
CA SER A 143 5.98 7.99 -0.71
C SER A 143 5.65 8.04 0.78
N MET A 144 4.88 7.07 1.28
CA MET A 144 4.51 6.95 2.70
C MET A 144 5.63 6.35 3.57
N LEU A 145 6.68 5.79 2.96
CA LEU A 145 7.82 5.18 3.66
C LEU A 145 8.89 6.20 4.05
N THR A 146 8.73 7.45 3.66
CA THR A 146 9.64 8.55 3.95
C THR A 146 8.92 9.67 4.67
N PRO A 147 9.61 10.54 5.42
CA PRO A 147 8.98 11.70 6.02
C PRO A 147 8.22 12.52 4.96
N PRO A 148 6.97 12.90 5.22
CA PRO A 148 6.17 13.63 4.25
C PRO A 148 6.81 14.99 3.92
N PRO A 149 6.92 15.35 2.63
CA PRO A 149 7.45 16.64 2.22
C PRO A 149 6.50 17.78 2.62
N PRO A 150 6.98 19.05 2.66
CA PRO A 150 6.19 20.18 3.14
C PRO A 150 4.82 20.35 2.47
N HIS A 151 4.70 20.12 1.17
CA HIS A 151 3.41 20.25 0.48
C HIS A 151 2.39 19.21 0.94
N ILE A 152 2.82 17.99 1.29
CA ILE A 152 1.93 16.96 1.85
C ILE A 152 1.51 17.33 3.28
N LEU A 153 2.41 17.88 4.10
CA LEU A 153 2.03 18.37 5.43
C LEU A 153 0.99 19.51 5.34
N ASN A 154 1.17 20.44 4.39
CA ASN A 154 0.21 21.50 4.13
C ASN A 154 -1.15 20.96 3.64
N LEU A 155 -1.12 19.98 2.73
CA LEU A 155 -2.33 19.29 2.24
C LEU A 155 -3.11 18.62 3.39
N LEU A 156 -2.42 17.90 4.27
CA LEU A 156 -3.04 17.23 5.41
C LEU A 156 -3.58 18.26 6.43
N GLY A 157 -2.87 19.36 6.63
CA GLY A 157 -3.34 20.49 7.44
C GLY A 157 -4.62 21.12 6.86
N ALA A 158 -4.65 21.34 5.54
CA ALA A 158 -5.82 21.87 4.85
C ALA A 158 -7.01 20.90 4.91
N ALA A 159 -6.76 19.59 4.80
CA ALA A 159 -7.80 18.56 4.92
C ALA A 159 -8.53 18.60 6.27
N GLY A 160 -7.85 18.98 7.34
CA GLY A 160 -8.47 19.15 8.66
C GLY A 160 -9.50 20.26 8.73
N GLN A 161 -9.51 21.18 7.77
CA GLN A 161 -10.41 22.36 7.74
C GLN A 161 -11.29 22.41 6.48
N CYS A 162 -10.98 21.61 5.45
CA CYS A 162 -11.70 21.61 4.18
C CYS A 162 -12.20 20.18 3.86
N PRO A 163 -13.49 19.88 4.12
CA PRO A 163 -14.07 18.55 3.85
C PRO A 163 -13.89 18.04 2.43
N PRO A 164 -13.97 18.86 1.35
CA PRO A 164 -13.67 18.42 0.00
C PRO A 164 -12.25 17.83 -0.17
N ILE A 165 -11.24 18.40 0.48
CA ILE A 165 -9.86 17.89 0.45
C ILE A 165 -9.79 16.56 1.21
N ALA A 166 -10.35 16.50 2.41
CA ALA A 166 -10.40 15.25 3.20
C ALA A 166 -11.07 14.12 2.41
N LYS A 167 -12.21 14.41 1.75
CA LYS A 167 -12.93 13.46 0.91
C LYS A 167 -12.08 12.96 -0.27
N ALA A 168 -11.35 13.86 -0.93
CA ALA A 168 -10.47 13.49 -2.04
C ALA A 168 -9.34 12.56 -1.58
N ILE A 169 -8.75 12.81 -0.41
CA ILE A 169 -7.73 11.94 0.18
C ILE A 169 -8.32 10.56 0.48
N VAL A 170 -9.49 10.50 1.12
CA VAL A 170 -10.15 9.22 1.43
C VAL A 170 -10.50 8.44 0.17
N ASN A 171 -11.04 9.11 -0.85
CA ASN A 171 -11.36 8.46 -2.13
C ASN A 171 -10.12 7.95 -2.87
N GLY A 172 -8.98 8.61 -2.72
CA GLY A 172 -7.71 8.17 -3.29
C GLY A 172 -7.24 6.81 -2.77
N PHE A 173 -7.67 6.38 -1.57
CA PHE A 173 -7.40 5.02 -1.09
C PHE A 173 -8.13 3.94 -1.89
N ASP A 174 -9.31 4.26 -2.44
CA ASP A 174 -10.04 3.35 -3.33
C ASP A 174 -9.41 3.31 -4.74
N ASN A 175 -8.92 4.45 -5.23
CA ASN A 175 -8.29 4.56 -6.54
C ASN A 175 -7.02 5.43 -6.49
N PRO A 176 -5.86 4.88 -6.06
CA PRO A 176 -4.62 5.65 -5.90
C PRO A 176 -4.15 6.47 -7.11
N PRO A 177 -4.44 6.12 -8.38
CA PRO A 177 -4.16 7.02 -9.50
C PRO A 177 -4.79 8.42 -9.37
N ASP A 178 -5.90 8.57 -8.63
CA ASP A 178 -6.56 9.87 -8.43
C ASP A 178 -5.73 10.84 -7.55
N PHE A 179 -4.68 10.34 -6.87
CA PHE A 179 -3.72 11.19 -6.17
C PHE A 179 -2.80 11.98 -7.09
N PHE A 180 -2.67 11.56 -8.35
CA PHE A 180 -1.69 12.17 -9.25
C PHE A 180 -2.33 13.19 -10.20
N PRO A 181 -1.64 14.30 -10.50
CA PRO A 181 -0.24 14.60 -10.10
C PRO A 181 -0.09 15.28 -8.72
N TRP A 182 -1.20 15.70 -8.08
CA TRP A 182 -1.17 16.60 -6.92
C TRP A 182 -0.51 16.03 -5.65
N TRP A 183 -0.42 14.69 -5.51
CA TRP A 183 0.33 14.09 -4.41
C TRP A 183 1.86 14.19 -4.59
N ALA A 184 2.33 14.08 -5.83
CA ALA A 184 3.76 14.02 -6.14
C ALA A 184 4.40 15.38 -6.43
N GLU A 185 3.61 16.32 -6.99
CA GLU A 185 4.09 17.60 -7.51
C GLU A 185 3.64 18.77 -6.62
N PRO A 186 4.58 19.51 -5.97
CA PRO A 186 4.22 20.59 -5.07
C PRO A 186 3.28 21.64 -5.68
N GLN A 187 3.56 22.08 -6.90
CA GLN A 187 2.74 23.10 -7.57
C GLN A 187 1.34 22.59 -7.96
N ALA A 188 1.23 21.29 -8.30
CA ALA A 188 -0.07 20.67 -8.55
C ALA A 188 -0.86 20.53 -7.25
N CYS A 189 -0.20 20.23 -6.13
CA CYS A 189 -0.79 20.17 -4.81
C CYS A 189 -1.33 21.55 -4.37
N GLU A 190 -0.56 22.61 -4.56
CA GLU A 190 -0.99 23.98 -4.24
C GLU A 190 -2.27 24.35 -5.00
N ARG A 191 -2.27 24.17 -6.33
CA ARG A 191 -3.47 24.41 -7.15
C ARG A 191 -4.67 23.55 -6.71
N PHE A 192 -4.44 22.26 -6.43
CA PHE A 192 -5.50 21.37 -5.94
C PHE A 192 -6.12 21.88 -4.63
N VAL A 193 -5.32 22.34 -3.69
CA VAL A 193 -5.79 22.89 -2.40
C VAL A 193 -6.59 24.18 -2.64
N GLU A 194 -6.07 25.11 -3.46
CA GLU A 194 -6.75 26.37 -3.81
C GLU A 194 -8.11 26.09 -4.45
N ASP A 195 -8.16 25.21 -5.46
CA ASP A 195 -9.40 24.83 -6.15
C ASP A 195 -10.43 24.25 -5.19
N LYS A 196 -10.00 23.33 -4.32
CA LYS A 196 -10.89 22.69 -3.35
C LYS A 196 -11.38 23.64 -2.24
N MET A 197 -10.57 24.61 -1.84
CA MET A 197 -10.97 25.63 -0.88
C MET A 197 -11.95 26.65 -1.49
N ALA A 198 -11.94 26.83 -2.81
CA ALA A 198 -12.86 27.71 -3.51
C ALA A 198 -14.23 27.03 -3.79
N GLU A 199 -14.34 25.71 -3.66
CA GLU A 199 -15.63 25.01 -3.79
C GLU A 199 -16.60 25.47 -2.71
N PRO A 200 -17.87 25.83 -3.04
CA PRO A 200 -18.85 26.19 -2.01
C PRO A 200 -19.08 25.02 -1.07
N ALA A 201 -19.15 25.29 0.22
CA ALA A 201 -19.52 24.29 1.23
C ALA A 201 -20.91 23.74 0.88
N LEU A 202 -21.01 22.42 0.69
CA LEU A 202 -22.28 21.70 0.47
C LEU A 202 -23.13 21.67 1.74
#